data_33e5eb297982cf82c5316f4781722597
#
_entry.id   33e5eb297982cf82c5316f4781722597
#
_cell.length_a   1.000
_cell.length_b   1.000
_cell.length_c   1.000
_cell.angle_alpha   90.00
_cell.angle_beta   90.00
_cell.angle_gamma   90.00
#
_symmetry.space_group_name_H-M   'P 1'
#
loop_
_entity.id
_entity.type
_entity.pdbx_description
1 polymer ?
#
loop_
_entity_poly.entity_id
_entity_poly.type
_entity_poly.pdbx_seq_one_letter_code
_entity_poly.pdbx_strand_id
1 'polypeptide(L)'
;MSVRGIHTDVTDMREKIFTEVARLAYEGGDYSRLEELPYKIVPGELASFRESVFTERAIVGERLRLAIGLPNRTLAEHAPVADGVNESAITERYYEPPLINIIKFACHKCLDNKTVVTNMCQGCTAHPCEEVCPKGAIVVKQGGKSKIDPEKCINCGRCRDACPYGAIVKMERPCAKACGMHAIHSDEYGRADINYDKCVSCGMCLVNCPFGAIADKGQIFQTILAMKAGTRVYAAVAPAFIGQFGPKLTPERFREAMKELGFADVVEVAAGADLCTIQEAKDFLEEVPEKIQFMGTSCCPSWSVMAKTEFPQYANCISMALTPMVFTGRMIKKADPGCKVAFIGPCAAKKLEASRRSVRSDVDFVLTFEEVMGMFEAKGISFDDIKAGDPLHHASGDGRNFAVAGGVANAVVNAIHQIDPDREVNVVCAQGLDECRKMMQMAKAGKYNGYLLEGMACPGGCVGGAGTIQPIKKSAANVAMNKKNAPFPSATQSEYKQMIDFLEERPEKTLTAEAAKSEEKSE
;
A
#
# COMPACT_ATOMS: atom_id res chain seq x y z
N MET A 1 17.10 1.66 5.45
CA MET A 1 16.42 2.95 5.69
C MET A 1 15.43 3.16 4.57
N SER A 2 14.19 3.51 4.85
CA SER A 2 13.21 3.89 3.83
C SER A 2 13.52 5.31 3.37
N VAL A 3 13.44 5.58 2.06
CA VAL A 3 13.53 6.94 1.49
C VAL A 3 12.22 7.74 1.66
N ARG A 4 11.23 7.14 2.34
CA ARG A 4 9.91 7.75 2.54
C ARG A 4 10.00 9.05 3.34
N GLY A 5 9.30 10.06 2.85
CA GLY A 5 9.30 11.40 3.44
C GLY A 5 10.55 12.22 3.12
N ILE A 6 11.43 11.70 2.25
CA ILE A 6 12.51 12.44 1.61
C ILE A 6 12.07 12.72 0.18
N HIS A 7 12.05 13.98 -0.20
CA HIS A 7 11.79 14.38 -1.58
C HIS A 7 13.00 13.98 -2.44
N THR A 8 12.77 13.26 -3.53
CA THR A 8 13.83 12.70 -4.38
C THR A 8 13.41 12.80 -5.85
N ASP A 9 14.36 12.68 -6.77
CA ASP A 9 14.06 12.65 -8.21
C ASP A 9 13.01 11.59 -8.60
N VAL A 10 12.93 10.48 -7.85
CA VAL A 10 11.88 9.46 -8.06
C VAL A 10 10.51 10.00 -7.64
N THR A 11 10.46 10.78 -6.57
CA THR A 11 9.23 11.43 -6.10
C THR A 11 8.76 12.46 -7.12
N ASP A 12 9.67 13.34 -7.56
CA ASP A 12 9.40 14.34 -8.60
C ASP A 12 8.89 13.73 -9.90
N MET A 13 9.54 12.66 -10.33
CA MET A 13 9.11 11.94 -11.54
C MET A 13 7.69 11.39 -11.38
N ARG A 14 7.36 10.81 -10.22
CA ARG A 14 6.02 10.27 -9.95
C ARG A 14 4.97 11.38 -9.96
N GLU A 15 5.25 12.50 -9.31
CA GLU A 15 4.37 13.67 -9.26
C GLU A 15 4.10 14.21 -10.67
N LYS A 16 5.15 14.44 -11.48
CA LYS A 16 5.00 14.86 -12.88
C LYS A 16 4.18 13.89 -13.72
N ILE A 17 4.37 12.58 -13.53
CA ILE A 17 3.59 11.55 -14.26
C ILE A 17 2.12 11.62 -13.90
N PHE A 18 1.77 11.67 -12.60
CA PHE A 18 0.39 11.76 -12.17
C PHE A 18 -0.26 13.07 -12.60
N THR A 19 0.50 14.18 -12.55
CA THR A 19 0.05 15.49 -13.04
C THR A 19 -0.28 15.46 -14.54
N GLU A 20 0.61 14.92 -15.36
CA GLU A 20 0.39 14.89 -16.82
C GLU A 20 -0.73 13.92 -17.22
N VAL A 21 -0.87 12.78 -16.53
CA VAL A 21 -2.01 11.86 -16.75
C VAL A 21 -3.33 12.53 -16.35
N ALA A 22 -3.37 13.22 -15.22
CA ALA A 22 -4.56 13.97 -14.81
C ALA A 22 -4.89 15.10 -15.81
N ARG A 23 -3.88 15.85 -16.25
CA ARG A 23 -4.04 16.92 -17.24
C ARG A 23 -4.60 16.38 -18.55
N LEU A 24 -4.05 15.28 -19.07
CA LEU A 24 -4.54 14.61 -20.29
C LEU A 24 -6.02 14.23 -20.15
N ALA A 25 -6.43 13.71 -19.00
CA ALA A 25 -7.82 13.33 -18.73
C ALA A 25 -8.74 14.55 -18.63
N TYR A 26 -8.33 15.61 -17.91
CA TYR A 26 -9.13 16.85 -17.78
C TYR A 26 -9.29 17.58 -19.10
N GLU A 27 -8.23 17.70 -19.89
CA GLU A 27 -8.29 18.31 -21.22
C GLU A 27 -9.17 17.51 -22.17
N GLY A 28 -9.01 16.19 -22.21
CA GLY A 28 -9.72 15.32 -23.13
C GLY A 28 -9.23 15.44 -24.58
N GLY A 29 -10.06 15.03 -25.53
CA GLY A 29 -9.71 15.04 -26.95
C GLY A 29 -8.93 13.79 -27.38
N ASP A 30 -7.87 13.96 -28.15
CA ASP A 30 -7.04 12.86 -28.62
C ASP A 30 -6.05 12.39 -27.55
N TYR A 31 -6.25 11.19 -27.04
CA TYR A 31 -5.40 10.57 -26.02
C TYR A 31 -4.11 9.96 -26.59
N SER A 32 -3.94 9.90 -27.92
CA SER A 32 -2.67 9.51 -28.54
C SER A 32 -1.52 10.45 -28.19
N ARG A 33 -1.84 11.68 -27.73
CA ARG A 33 -0.86 12.63 -27.14
C ARG A 33 -0.08 12.07 -25.95
N LEU A 34 -0.51 10.95 -25.37
CA LEU A 34 0.27 10.20 -24.38
C LEU A 34 1.69 9.89 -24.88
N GLU A 35 1.86 9.71 -26.22
CA GLU A 35 3.15 9.45 -26.86
C GLU A 35 4.15 10.59 -26.70
N GLU A 36 3.68 11.81 -26.55
CA GLU A 36 4.52 13.02 -26.45
C GLU A 36 4.93 13.32 -25.00
N LEU A 37 4.17 12.80 -24.02
CA LEU A 37 4.39 13.13 -22.60
C LEU A 37 5.78 12.73 -22.06
N PRO A 38 6.43 11.63 -22.49
CA PRO A 38 7.82 11.36 -22.10
C PRO A 38 8.79 12.49 -22.46
N TYR A 39 8.58 13.16 -23.58
CA TYR A 39 9.41 14.29 -24.02
C TYR A 39 9.09 15.58 -23.25
N LYS A 40 7.84 15.76 -22.84
CA LYS A 40 7.42 16.89 -22.00
C LYS A 40 7.96 16.76 -20.58
N ILE A 41 7.95 15.55 -20.00
CA ILE A 41 8.41 15.28 -18.62
C ILE A 41 9.94 15.28 -18.56
N VAL A 42 10.62 14.77 -19.60
CA VAL A 42 12.08 14.73 -19.74
C VAL A 42 12.49 15.51 -20.98
N PRO A 43 12.53 16.85 -20.89
CA PRO A 43 12.89 17.72 -22.02
C PRO A 43 14.41 17.73 -22.29
N GLY A 44 14.81 18.21 -23.45
CA GLY A 44 16.20 18.41 -23.83
C GLY A 44 16.92 17.15 -24.26
N GLU A 45 18.24 17.23 -24.35
CA GLU A 45 19.11 16.17 -24.91
C GLU A 45 19.94 15.45 -23.84
N LEU A 46 20.07 16.04 -22.66
CA LEU A 46 20.88 15.51 -21.57
C LEU A 46 20.04 14.71 -20.58
N ALA A 47 20.55 13.56 -20.18
CA ALA A 47 19.96 12.75 -19.13
C ALA A 47 20.17 13.40 -17.75
N SER A 48 19.17 13.27 -16.86
CA SER A 48 19.17 13.84 -15.51
C SER A 48 19.46 12.81 -14.43
N PHE A 49 18.95 11.56 -14.59
CA PHE A 49 19.01 10.51 -13.56
C PHE A 49 19.39 9.13 -14.10
N ARG A 50 19.65 9.01 -15.40
CA ARG A 50 20.17 7.80 -16.08
C ARG A 50 21.31 8.15 -17.01
N GLU A 51 21.95 7.14 -17.58
CA GLU A 51 23.04 7.32 -18.54
C GLU A 51 22.58 7.87 -19.89
N SER A 52 21.30 7.72 -20.22
CA SER A 52 20.72 8.11 -21.50
C SER A 52 19.33 8.73 -21.33
N VAL A 53 19.09 9.86 -21.98
CA VAL A 53 17.77 10.52 -22.06
C VAL A 53 16.72 9.61 -22.71
N PHE A 54 17.11 8.74 -23.64
CA PHE A 54 16.19 7.77 -24.24
C PHE A 54 15.70 6.75 -23.21
N THR A 55 16.61 6.28 -22.33
CA THR A 55 16.24 5.37 -21.24
C THR A 55 15.30 6.06 -20.24
N GLU A 56 15.55 7.32 -19.91
CA GLU A 56 14.67 8.10 -19.03
C GLU A 56 13.25 8.22 -19.61
N ARG A 57 13.16 8.61 -20.88
CA ARG A 57 11.87 8.71 -21.60
C ARG A 57 11.16 7.36 -21.70
N ALA A 58 11.89 6.28 -21.95
CA ALA A 58 11.31 4.95 -21.96
C ALA A 58 10.74 4.56 -20.59
N ILE A 59 11.46 4.85 -19.50
CA ILE A 59 10.98 4.61 -18.12
C ILE A 59 9.72 5.43 -17.83
N VAL A 60 9.72 6.70 -18.20
CA VAL A 60 8.55 7.59 -18.04
C VAL A 60 7.36 7.06 -18.85
N GLY A 61 7.59 6.60 -20.09
CA GLY A 61 6.54 6.01 -20.94
C GLY A 61 5.85 4.82 -20.28
N GLU A 62 6.61 3.88 -19.69
CA GLU A 62 6.01 2.74 -18.96
C GLU A 62 5.24 3.19 -17.71
N ARG A 63 5.75 4.20 -16.99
CA ARG A 63 5.05 4.73 -15.82
C ARG A 63 3.75 5.44 -16.18
N LEU A 64 3.72 6.17 -17.29
CA LEU A 64 2.50 6.79 -17.82
C LEU A 64 1.46 5.72 -18.14
N ARG A 65 1.86 4.63 -18.80
CA ARG A 65 0.97 3.50 -19.09
C ARG A 65 0.37 2.91 -17.83
N LEU A 66 1.22 2.61 -16.83
CA LEU A 66 0.75 2.09 -15.54
C LEU A 66 -0.18 3.08 -14.83
N ALA A 67 0.11 4.37 -14.86
CA ALA A 67 -0.72 5.40 -14.22
C ALA A 67 -2.12 5.54 -14.83
N ILE A 68 -2.29 5.16 -16.11
CA ILE A 68 -3.61 5.08 -16.78
C ILE A 68 -4.22 3.67 -16.73
N GLY A 69 -3.61 2.72 -16.00
CA GLY A 69 -4.11 1.36 -15.80
C GLY A 69 -3.69 0.35 -16.88
N LEU A 70 -2.85 0.73 -17.86
CA LEU A 70 -2.32 -0.18 -18.87
C LEU A 70 -1.16 -1.03 -18.33
N PRO A 71 -0.91 -2.23 -18.88
CA PRO A 71 0.27 -3.01 -18.59
C PRO A 71 1.54 -2.38 -19.18
N ASN A 72 2.71 -2.78 -18.67
CA ASN A 72 3.98 -2.52 -19.36
C ASN A 72 3.95 -3.12 -20.75
N ARG A 73 4.64 -2.45 -21.71
CA ARG A 73 4.90 -3.03 -23.03
C ARG A 73 5.81 -4.24 -22.93
N THR A 74 5.66 -5.18 -23.85
CA THR A 74 6.60 -6.29 -23.96
C THR A 74 7.96 -5.78 -24.43
N LEU A 75 9.06 -6.45 -24.02
CA LEU A 75 10.40 -6.07 -24.47
C LEU A 75 10.76 -6.67 -25.82
N ALA A 76 9.97 -7.63 -26.29
CA ALA A 76 10.23 -8.38 -27.52
C ALA A 76 9.59 -7.75 -28.77
N GLU A 77 8.51 -6.96 -28.58
CA GLU A 77 7.73 -6.41 -29.67
C GLU A 77 7.65 -4.89 -29.57
N HIS A 78 7.65 -4.23 -30.71
CA HIS A 78 7.46 -2.79 -30.77
C HIS A 78 5.98 -2.44 -30.51
N ALA A 79 5.77 -1.54 -29.55
CA ALA A 79 4.48 -0.92 -29.34
C ALA A 79 4.64 0.56 -28.94
N PRO A 80 3.77 1.48 -29.42
CA PRO A 80 3.74 2.86 -28.95
C PRO A 80 3.44 2.98 -27.46
N VAL A 81 3.81 4.10 -26.83
CA VAL A 81 3.43 4.38 -25.43
C VAL A 81 1.90 4.50 -25.32
N ALA A 82 1.25 5.05 -26.34
CA ALA A 82 -0.19 5.25 -26.39
C ALA A 82 -0.99 3.99 -26.78
N ASP A 83 -0.33 2.86 -27.06
CA ASP A 83 -1.03 1.63 -27.42
C ASP A 83 -1.99 1.18 -26.30
N GLY A 84 -3.26 0.92 -26.63
CA GLY A 84 -4.31 0.56 -25.68
C GLY A 84 -4.90 1.74 -24.88
N VAL A 85 -4.54 3.00 -25.18
CA VAL A 85 -5.04 4.16 -24.42
C VAL A 85 -6.55 4.33 -24.57
N ASN A 86 -7.09 4.09 -25.75
CA ASN A 86 -8.53 4.25 -26.02
C ASN A 86 -9.36 3.17 -25.32
N GLU A 87 -8.85 1.95 -25.22
CA GLU A 87 -9.46 0.86 -24.44
C GLU A 87 -9.41 1.14 -22.94
N SER A 88 -8.43 1.91 -22.49
CA SER A 88 -8.32 2.39 -21.11
C SER A 88 -9.19 3.62 -20.83
N ALA A 89 -9.59 4.34 -21.86
CA ALA A 89 -10.40 5.57 -21.76
C ALA A 89 -11.90 5.28 -21.54
N ILE A 90 -12.22 4.38 -20.63
CA ILE A 90 -13.59 4.00 -20.26
C ILE A 90 -13.86 4.32 -18.78
N THR A 91 -15.12 4.63 -18.48
CA THR A 91 -15.54 5.01 -17.12
C THR A 91 -15.76 3.81 -16.18
N GLU A 92 -15.68 2.59 -16.68
CA GLU A 92 -15.99 1.35 -15.97
C GLU A 92 -14.88 0.31 -16.16
N ARG A 93 -13.68 0.65 -15.72
CA ARG A 93 -12.56 -0.28 -15.76
C ARG A 93 -12.13 -0.69 -14.37
N TYR A 94 -12.14 -1.99 -14.11
CA TYR A 94 -11.58 -2.56 -12.91
C TYR A 94 -10.06 -2.75 -13.04
N TYR A 95 -9.36 -2.80 -11.91
CA TYR A 95 -7.96 -3.15 -11.91
C TYR A 95 -7.76 -4.59 -12.41
N GLU A 96 -6.91 -4.73 -13.41
CA GLU A 96 -6.45 -6.03 -13.90
C GLU A 96 -5.10 -6.37 -13.27
N PRO A 97 -4.97 -7.51 -12.59
CA PRO A 97 -3.67 -7.99 -12.11
C PRO A 97 -2.66 -8.14 -13.28
N PRO A 98 -1.36 -7.99 -13.01
CA PRO A 98 -0.77 -7.61 -11.74
C PRO A 98 -0.85 -6.10 -11.48
N LEU A 99 -1.06 -5.72 -10.21
CA LEU A 99 -1.13 -4.30 -9.81
C LEU A 99 0.25 -3.68 -9.63
N ILE A 100 1.17 -4.40 -9.00
CA ILE A 100 2.55 -3.95 -8.82
C ILE A 100 3.39 -4.48 -9.96
N ASN A 101 4.08 -3.61 -10.66
CA ASN A 101 4.83 -3.94 -11.86
C ASN A 101 6.28 -3.49 -11.77
N ILE A 102 7.19 -4.26 -12.37
CA ILE A 102 8.59 -3.92 -12.51
C ILE A 102 8.87 -3.48 -13.94
N ILE A 103 9.37 -2.27 -14.09
CA ILE A 103 9.90 -1.76 -15.36
C ILE A 103 11.30 -2.35 -15.51
N LYS A 104 11.42 -3.43 -16.28
CA LYS A 104 12.61 -4.29 -16.33
C LYS A 104 13.90 -3.55 -16.70
N PHE A 105 13.85 -2.61 -17.63
CA PHE A 105 15.02 -1.82 -18.04
C PHE A 105 15.33 -0.66 -17.06
N ALA A 106 14.42 -0.31 -16.17
CA ALA A 106 14.70 0.61 -15.06
C ALA A 106 15.38 -0.07 -13.87
N CYS A 107 15.38 -1.41 -13.81
CA CYS A 107 15.95 -2.18 -12.72
C CYS A 107 17.48 -2.17 -12.79
N HIS A 108 18.14 -1.70 -11.71
CA HIS A 108 19.59 -1.58 -11.61
C HIS A 108 20.31 -2.92 -11.32
N LYS A 109 19.61 -4.06 -11.31
CA LYS A 109 20.19 -5.40 -11.03
C LYS A 109 20.96 -5.44 -9.70
N CYS A 110 20.38 -4.82 -8.65
CA CYS A 110 21.02 -4.75 -7.33
C CYS A 110 21.44 -6.14 -6.86
N LEU A 111 22.61 -6.22 -6.25
CA LEU A 111 23.09 -7.46 -5.62
C LEU A 111 22.09 -7.89 -4.54
N ASP A 112 21.77 -9.17 -4.52
CA ASP A 112 20.82 -9.74 -3.61
C ASP A 112 21.46 -10.85 -2.79
N ASN A 113 21.35 -10.76 -1.46
CA ASN A 113 21.85 -11.72 -0.50
C ASN A 113 23.33 -12.12 -0.75
N LYS A 114 24.19 -11.14 -1.07
CA LYS A 114 25.62 -11.36 -1.29
C LYS A 114 26.47 -10.65 -0.24
N THR A 115 27.44 -11.37 0.33
CA THR A 115 28.47 -10.78 1.20
C THR A 115 29.63 -10.33 0.34
N VAL A 116 30.01 -9.06 0.46
CA VAL A 116 31.09 -8.46 -0.34
C VAL A 116 32.09 -7.74 0.55
N VAL A 117 33.35 -7.71 0.11
CA VAL A 117 34.41 -6.92 0.72
C VAL A 117 34.45 -5.56 0.03
N THR A 118 34.38 -4.49 0.79
CA THR A 118 34.44 -3.12 0.27
C THR A 118 35.88 -2.59 0.22
N ASN A 119 36.05 -1.42 -0.37
CA ASN A 119 37.35 -0.74 -0.42
C ASN A 119 37.91 -0.33 0.95
N MET A 120 37.10 -0.39 2.01
CA MET A 120 37.53 -0.13 3.40
C MET A 120 38.44 -1.23 3.97
N CYS A 121 38.57 -2.38 3.31
CA CYS A 121 39.46 -3.46 3.75
C CYS A 121 40.91 -2.98 3.78
N GLN A 122 41.56 -3.09 4.96
CA GLN A 122 42.93 -2.66 5.18
C GLN A 122 43.96 -3.78 4.95
N GLY A 123 43.53 -5.03 4.64
CA GLY A 123 44.44 -6.16 4.54
C GLY A 123 45.20 -6.42 5.85
N CYS A 124 44.49 -6.38 6.97
CA CYS A 124 45.08 -6.49 8.33
C CYS A 124 45.80 -7.83 8.53
N THR A 125 46.85 -7.85 9.34
CA THR A 125 47.66 -9.05 9.59
C THR A 125 46.91 -10.17 10.30
N ALA A 126 45.94 -9.83 11.14
CA ALA A 126 45.19 -10.80 11.96
C ALA A 126 44.16 -11.61 11.16
N HIS A 127 43.69 -11.11 10.02
CA HIS A 127 42.71 -11.76 9.10
C HIS A 127 41.50 -12.41 9.82
N PRO A 128 40.87 -11.78 10.80
CA PRO A 128 39.80 -12.43 11.58
C PRO A 128 38.63 -12.88 10.70
N CYS A 129 38.42 -12.24 9.57
CA CYS A 129 37.35 -12.62 8.62
C CYS A 129 37.62 -13.98 7.95
N GLU A 130 38.88 -14.34 7.70
CA GLU A 130 39.28 -15.63 7.15
C GLU A 130 39.15 -16.72 8.22
N GLU A 131 39.68 -16.48 9.42
CA GLU A 131 39.68 -17.42 10.54
C GLU A 131 38.27 -17.83 11.01
N VAL A 132 37.31 -16.90 11.01
CA VAL A 132 35.92 -17.20 11.42
C VAL A 132 35.08 -17.85 10.31
N CYS A 133 35.60 -17.99 9.11
CA CYS A 133 34.82 -18.48 7.99
C CYS A 133 34.64 -20.00 8.00
N PRO A 134 33.45 -20.58 8.28
CA PRO A 134 33.23 -22.01 8.46
C PRO A 134 33.37 -22.79 7.13
N LYS A 135 33.41 -22.08 6.00
CA LYS A 135 33.52 -22.69 4.66
C LYS A 135 34.82 -22.36 3.95
N GLY A 136 35.77 -21.67 4.62
CA GLY A 136 37.00 -21.22 3.98
C GLY A 136 36.76 -20.41 2.71
N ALA A 137 35.66 -19.66 2.68
CA ALA A 137 35.27 -18.88 1.50
C ALA A 137 36.02 -17.54 1.38
N ILE A 138 36.83 -17.18 2.37
CA ILE A 138 37.60 -15.94 2.36
C ILE A 138 39.06 -16.27 2.23
N VAL A 139 39.70 -15.58 1.29
CA VAL A 139 41.14 -15.70 1.05
C VAL A 139 41.75 -14.31 1.12
N VAL A 140 42.80 -14.16 1.89
CA VAL A 140 43.62 -12.94 1.95
C VAL A 140 44.96 -13.22 1.28
N LYS A 141 45.19 -12.54 0.16
CA LYS A 141 46.54 -12.60 -0.48
C LYS A 141 47.51 -11.76 0.34
N GLN A 142 48.74 -12.19 0.45
CA GLN A 142 49.83 -11.52 1.18
C GLN A 142 49.90 -10.03 0.80
N GLY A 143 49.75 -9.13 1.77
CA GLY A 143 49.72 -7.69 1.55
C GLY A 143 48.49 -7.14 0.79
N GLY A 144 47.44 -7.95 0.59
CA GLY A 144 46.27 -7.59 -0.20
C GLY A 144 44.98 -7.57 0.61
N LYS A 145 43.92 -7.07 -0.05
CA LYS A 145 42.54 -7.06 0.50
C LYS A 145 41.95 -8.48 0.46
N SER A 146 41.10 -8.76 1.45
CA SER A 146 40.32 -10.00 1.50
C SER A 146 39.44 -10.14 0.24
N LYS A 147 39.27 -11.37 -0.24
CA LYS A 147 38.35 -11.72 -1.32
C LYS A 147 37.44 -12.85 -0.85
N ILE A 148 36.17 -12.75 -1.19
CA ILE A 148 35.15 -13.78 -0.89
C ILE A 148 34.90 -14.58 -2.17
N ASP A 149 35.01 -15.89 -2.05
CA ASP A 149 34.63 -16.85 -3.10
C ASP A 149 33.10 -17.02 -3.03
N PRO A 150 32.34 -16.55 -4.04
CA PRO A 150 30.87 -16.60 -4.03
C PRO A 150 30.33 -18.03 -4.10
N GLU A 151 31.09 -19.02 -4.63
CA GLU A 151 30.62 -20.40 -4.72
C GLU A 151 30.69 -21.13 -3.37
N LYS A 152 31.66 -20.75 -2.53
CA LYS A 152 31.81 -21.32 -1.19
C LYS A 152 31.03 -20.54 -0.12
N CYS A 153 30.71 -19.28 -0.38
CA CYS A 153 30.11 -18.39 0.61
C CYS A 153 28.63 -18.72 0.86
N ILE A 154 28.30 -19.07 2.10
CA ILE A 154 26.92 -19.33 2.55
C ILE A 154 26.22 -18.08 3.14
N ASN A 155 26.80 -16.90 3.00
CA ASN A 155 26.27 -15.61 3.50
C ASN A 155 25.89 -15.59 5.00
N CYS A 156 26.61 -16.34 5.85
CA CYS A 156 26.31 -16.46 7.29
C CYS A 156 26.59 -15.19 8.10
N GLY A 157 27.39 -14.24 7.57
CA GLY A 157 27.71 -12.95 8.20
C GLY A 157 28.83 -12.96 9.24
N ARG A 158 29.38 -14.10 9.68
CA ARG A 158 30.45 -14.17 10.71
C ARG A 158 31.65 -13.28 10.39
N CYS A 159 32.09 -13.26 9.14
CA CYS A 159 33.21 -12.43 8.67
C CYS A 159 32.92 -10.92 8.78
N ARG A 160 31.67 -10.52 8.58
CA ARG A 160 31.22 -9.13 8.76
C ARG A 160 31.35 -8.71 10.22
N ASP A 161 30.86 -9.57 11.10
CA ASP A 161 30.81 -9.27 12.55
C ASP A 161 32.22 -9.30 13.17
N ALA A 162 33.13 -10.07 12.60
CA ALA A 162 34.53 -10.16 13.04
C ALA A 162 35.44 -9.04 12.46
N CYS A 163 35.00 -8.31 11.43
CA CYS A 163 35.82 -7.29 10.80
C CYS A 163 35.89 -5.99 11.61
N PRO A 164 37.05 -5.60 12.19
CA PRO A 164 37.15 -4.39 13.02
C PRO A 164 37.00 -3.09 12.21
N TYR A 165 37.15 -3.16 10.89
CA TYR A 165 37.01 -2.01 10.00
C TYR A 165 35.62 -1.90 9.35
N GLY A 166 34.69 -2.81 9.64
CA GLY A 166 33.38 -2.83 8.98
C GLY A 166 33.47 -2.96 7.45
N ALA A 167 34.57 -3.52 6.94
CA ALA A 167 34.86 -3.58 5.50
C ALA A 167 34.07 -4.66 4.76
N ILE A 168 33.37 -5.53 5.46
CA ILE A 168 32.57 -6.61 4.88
C ILE A 168 31.09 -6.29 5.10
N VAL A 169 30.32 -6.22 4.02
CA VAL A 169 28.90 -5.86 4.06
C VAL A 169 28.08 -6.94 3.38
N LYS A 170 26.88 -7.18 3.92
CA LYS A 170 25.88 -8.01 3.26
C LYS A 170 25.01 -7.09 2.39
N MET A 171 25.07 -7.30 1.10
CA MET A 171 24.26 -6.58 0.13
C MET A 171 22.91 -7.28 0.00
N GLU A 172 21.86 -6.54 0.23
CA GLU A 172 20.48 -7.00 0.06
C GLU A 172 19.77 -6.05 -0.88
N ARG A 173 19.04 -6.61 -1.83
CA ARG A 173 18.23 -5.83 -2.78
C ARG A 173 17.13 -5.10 -2.01
N PRO A 174 17.04 -3.75 -2.07
CA PRO A 174 16.10 -3.01 -1.23
C PRO A 174 14.63 -3.41 -1.40
N CYS A 175 14.19 -3.69 -2.65
CA CYS A 175 12.83 -4.15 -2.92
C CYS A 175 12.55 -5.56 -2.37
N ALA A 176 13.52 -6.49 -2.45
CA ALA A 176 13.39 -7.84 -1.90
C ALA A 176 13.41 -7.81 -0.36
N LYS A 177 14.32 -7.00 0.23
CA LYS A 177 14.39 -6.80 1.68
C LYS A 177 13.09 -6.21 2.27
N ALA A 178 12.43 -5.34 1.52
CA ALA A 178 11.16 -4.73 1.95
C ALA A 178 9.94 -5.63 1.70
N CYS A 179 10.11 -6.75 1.00
CA CYS A 179 9.02 -7.66 0.66
C CYS A 179 8.82 -8.69 1.77
N GLY A 180 7.92 -8.42 2.72
CA GLY A 180 7.59 -9.36 3.78
C GLY A 180 6.94 -10.67 3.30
N MET A 181 6.51 -10.75 2.03
CA MET A 181 6.05 -12.01 1.39
C MET A 181 7.17 -12.79 0.70
N HIS A 182 8.41 -12.25 0.68
CA HIS A 182 9.53 -12.84 -0.04
C HIS A 182 9.22 -13.21 -1.50
N ALA A 183 8.36 -12.39 -2.13
CA ALA A 183 7.88 -12.61 -3.50
C ALA A 183 8.85 -12.10 -4.58
N ILE A 184 9.91 -11.37 -4.21
CA ILE A 184 10.84 -10.78 -5.17
C ILE A 184 12.11 -11.63 -5.27
N HIS A 185 12.43 -12.01 -6.49
CA HIS A 185 13.60 -12.80 -6.85
C HIS A 185 14.38 -12.16 -8.02
N SER A 186 15.46 -12.76 -8.47
CA SER A 186 16.19 -12.36 -9.68
C SER A 186 15.72 -13.18 -10.87
N ASP A 187 15.49 -12.52 -12.01
CA ASP A 187 15.34 -13.20 -13.29
C ASP A 187 16.72 -13.66 -13.84
N GLU A 188 16.72 -14.32 -14.99
CA GLU A 188 17.93 -14.81 -15.68
C GLU A 188 18.96 -13.72 -16.01
N TYR A 189 18.50 -12.46 -16.13
CA TYR A 189 19.36 -11.30 -16.39
C TYR A 189 19.80 -10.58 -15.10
N GLY A 190 19.46 -11.10 -13.93
CA GLY A 190 19.74 -10.49 -12.63
C GLY A 190 18.83 -9.31 -12.27
N ARG A 191 17.76 -9.06 -13.04
CA ARG A 191 16.77 -8.03 -12.74
C ARG A 191 15.78 -8.55 -11.71
N ALA A 192 15.14 -7.64 -10.97
CA ALA A 192 14.07 -8.02 -10.07
C ALA A 192 12.87 -8.60 -10.85
N ASP A 193 12.25 -9.62 -10.28
CA ASP A 193 11.02 -10.20 -10.73
C ASP A 193 10.09 -10.52 -9.56
N ILE A 194 8.76 -10.53 -9.79
CA ILE A 194 7.76 -10.75 -8.76
C ILE A 194 7.06 -12.08 -9.01
N ASN A 195 7.06 -12.94 -7.99
CA ASN A 195 6.15 -14.08 -7.96
C ASN A 195 4.77 -13.56 -7.53
N TYR A 196 3.85 -13.46 -8.49
CA TYR A 196 2.52 -12.91 -8.27
C TYR A 196 1.61 -13.82 -7.43
N ASP A 197 1.88 -15.13 -7.37
CA ASP A 197 1.12 -16.05 -6.49
C ASP A 197 1.36 -15.75 -5.00
N LYS A 198 2.50 -15.12 -4.69
CA LYS A 198 2.85 -14.69 -3.33
C LYS A 198 2.57 -13.22 -3.07
N CYS A 199 2.42 -12.42 -4.12
CA CYS A 199 2.32 -10.96 -3.99
C CYS A 199 0.95 -10.53 -3.47
N VAL A 200 0.93 -9.86 -2.32
CA VAL A 200 -0.28 -9.26 -1.71
C VAL A 200 -0.46 -7.78 -2.04
N SER A 201 0.23 -7.27 -3.04
CA SER A 201 0.13 -5.89 -3.56
C SER A 201 0.29 -4.78 -2.51
N CYS A 202 1.03 -5.02 -1.41
CA CYS A 202 1.22 -4.04 -0.33
C CYS A 202 2.00 -2.78 -0.74
N GLY A 203 2.76 -2.82 -1.85
CA GLY A 203 3.51 -1.69 -2.38
C GLY A 203 4.82 -1.35 -1.65
N MET A 204 5.25 -2.14 -0.65
CA MET A 204 6.50 -1.85 0.09
C MET A 204 7.74 -1.88 -0.80
N CYS A 205 7.77 -2.73 -1.81
CA CYS A 205 8.85 -2.80 -2.80
C CYS A 205 8.94 -1.51 -3.65
N LEU A 206 7.80 -0.89 -3.98
CA LEU A 206 7.71 0.36 -4.72
C LEU A 206 8.39 1.51 -3.96
N VAL A 207 8.06 1.66 -2.67
CA VAL A 207 8.60 2.74 -1.83
C VAL A 207 10.09 2.57 -1.53
N ASN A 208 10.58 1.33 -1.52
CA ASN A 208 11.97 1.03 -1.17
C ASN A 208 12.89 0.85 -2.39
N CYS A 209 12.39 1.02 -3.62
CA CYS A 209 13.23 0.97 -4.82
C CYS A 209 13.88 2.34 -5.10
N PRO A 210 15.19 2.53 -4.84
CA PRO A 210 15.83 3.84 -5.03
C PRO A 210 16.00 4.22 -6.52
N PHE A 211 15.79 3.25 -7.41
CA PHE A 211 15.88 3.47 -8.87
C PHE A 211 14.50 3.75 -9.50
N GLY A 212 13.44 3.76 -8.71
CA GLY A 212 12.10 3.95 -9.22
C GLY A 212 11.66 2.90 -10.26
N ALA A 213 12.22 1.69 -10.21
CA ALA A 213 11.93 0.64 -11.19
C ALA A 213 10.58 -0.06 -10.96
N ILE A 214 9.89 0.22 -9.87
CA ILE A 214 8.63 -0.42 -9.50
C ILE A 214 7.54 0.64 -9.49
N ALA A 215 6.39 0.31 -10.08
CA ALA A 215 5.21 1.17 -10.10
C ALA A 215 3.94 0.31 -9.99
N ASP A 216 2.87 0.93 -9.52
CA ASP A 216 1.54 0.35 -9.46
C ASP A 216 0.64 0.91 -10.56
N LYS A 217 -0.41 0.17 -10.92
CA LYS A 217 -1.44 0.65 -11.83
C LYS A 217 -2.31 1.69 -11.14
N GLY A 218 -2.68 2.75 -11.88
CA GLY A 218 -3.53 3.85 -11.42
C GLY A 218 -4.92 3.85 -12.05
N GLN A 219 -5.83 4.66 -11.49
CA GLN A 219 -7.17 4.92 -12.00
C GLN A 219 -7.50 6.43 -12.06
N ILE A 220 -6.49 7.31 -12.02
CA ILE A 220 -6.68 8.76 -12.15
C ILE A 220 -7.49 9.07 -13.41
N PHE A 221 -7.08 8.47 -14.51
CA PHE A 221 -7.64 8.70 -15.84
C PHE A 221 -9.15 8.38 -15.86
N GLN A 222 -9.53 7.17 -15.44
CA GLN A 222 -10.92 6.70 -15.43
C GLN A 222 -11.79 7.49 -14.44
N THR A 223 -11.23 7.85 -13.27
CA THR A 223 -11.94 8.68 -12.28
C THR A 223 -12.30 10.04 -12.86
N ILE A 224 -11.35 10.71 -13.52
CA ILE A 224 -11.59 12.01 -14.15
C ILE A 224 -12.59 11.88 -15.30
N LEU A 225 -12.48 10.85 -16.12
CA LEU A 225 -13.44 10.62 -17.22
C LEU A 225 -14.86 10.38 -16.70
N ALA A 226 -15.03 9.64 -15.61
CA ALA A 226 -16.33 9.44 -14.98
C ALA A 226 -16.94 10.77 -14.50
N MET A 227 -16.14 11.63 -13.84
CA MET A 227 -16.57 12.97 -13.43
C MET A 227 -16.94 13.84 -14.62
N LYS A 228 -16.14 13.84 -15.70
CA LYS A 228 -16.43 14.59 -16.95
C LYS A 228 -17.67 14.10 -17.68
N ALA A 229 -17.99 12.81 -17.59
CA ALA A 229 -19.23 12.24 -18.14
C ALA A 229 -20.49 12.61 -17.32
N GLY A 230 -20.34 13.41 -16.27
CA GLY A 230 -21.45 13.85 -15.41
C GLY A 230 -21.85 12.84 -14.33
N THR A 231 -21.07 11.78 -14.13
CA THR A 231 -21.30 10.83 -13.03
C THR A 231 -20.95 11.49 -11.71
N ARG A 232 -21.84 11.40 -10.72
CA ARG A 232 -21.51 11.83 -9.37
C ARG A 232 -20.51 10.86 -8.73
N VAL A 233 -19.28 11.30 -8.55
CA VAL A 233 -18.22 10.53 -7.92
C VAL A 233 -17.96 11.08 -6.53
N TYR A 234 -18.16 10.27 -5.49
CA TYR A 234 -17.87 10.63 -4.11
C TYR A 234 -16.47 10.20 -3.73
N ALA A 235 -15.76 11.05 -2.98
CA ALA A 235 -14.46 10.73 -2.43
C ALA A 235 -14.60 10.12 -1.03
N ALA A 236 -14.34 8.83 -0.89
CA ALA A 236 -14.24 8.14 0.40
C ALA A 236 -12.80 8.25 0.91
N VAL A 237 -12.53 9.16 1.85
CA VAL A 237 -11.16 9.49 2.27
C VAL A 237 -10.72 8.72 3.50
N ALA A 238 -9.57 8.04 3.40
CA ALA A 238 -8.97 7.30 4.52
C ALA A 238 -8.45 8.23 5.62
N PRO A 239 -8.53 7.86 6.91
CA PRO A 239 -8.12 8.73 8.04
C PRO A 239 -6.67 9.22 7.97
N ALA A 240 -5.81 8.51 7.23
CA ALA A 240 -4.41 8.90 7.01
C ALA A 240 -4.24 10.15 6.14
N PHE A 241 -5.31 10.73 5.56
CA PHE A 241 -5.22 11.90 4.66
C PHE A 241 -4.72 13.16 5.36
N ILE A 242 -4.93 13.24 6.66
CA ILE A 242 -4.68 14.44 7.43
C ILE A 242 -3.21 14.87 7.36
N GLY A 243 -2.98 16.08 6.86
CA GLY A 243 -1.66 16.67 6.69
C GLY A 243 -0.81 16.09 5.54
N GLN A 244 -1.35 15.17 4.71
CA GLN A 244 -0.60 14.63 3.57
C GLN A 244 -0.27 15.70 2.54
N PHE A 245 -1.19 16.58 2.25
CA PHE A 245 -1.09 17.67 1.26
C PHE A 245 -0.50 18.97 1.82
N GLY A 246 0.08 18.92 3.02
CA GLY A 246 0.65 20.07 3.70
C GLY A 246 -0.28 20.71 4.74
N PRO A 247 0.24 21.68 5.52
CA PRO A 247 -0.50 22.24 6.66
C PRO A 247 -1.63 23.20 6.26
N LYS A 248 -1.62 23.70 5.02
CA LYS A 248 -2.62 24.66 4.51
C LYS A 248 -3.94 23.99 4.18
N LEU A 249 -3.93 22.69 3.86
CA LEU A 249 -5.12 21.92 3.51
C LEU A 249 -5.70 21.26 4.77
N THR A 250 -6.49 22.02 5.54
CA THR A 250 -7.26 21.52 6.67
C THR A 250 -8.39 20.59 6.20
N PRO A 251 -9.04 19.78 7.08
CA PRO A 251 -10.16 18.91 6.68
C PRO A 251 -11.28 19.66 5.95
N GLU A 252 -11.63 20.85 6.41
CA GLU A 252 -12.69 21.69 5.83
C GLU A 252 -12.30 22.20 4.44
N ARG A 253 -11.04 22.62 4.28
CA ARG A 253 -10.49 23.02 2.97
C ARG A 253 -10.32 21.83 2.05
N PHE A 254 -9.95 20.67 2.58
CA PHE A 254 -9.81 19.45 1.78
C PHE A 254 -11.11 19.07 1.09
N ARG A 255 -12.26 19.15 1.81
CA ARG A 255 -13.57 18.87 1.22
C ARG A 255 -13.86 19.77 0.03
N GLU A 256 -13.62 21.07 0.16
CA GLU A 256 -13.85 22.04 -0.91
C GLU A 256 -12.84 21.86 -2.07
N ALA A 257 -11.56 21.61 -1.78
CA ALA A 257 -10.56 21.32 -2.80
C ALA A 257 -10.94 20.07 -3.63
N MET A 258 -11.47 19.03 -3.00
CA MET A 258 -11.94 17.84 -3.70
C MET A 258 -13.14 18.13 -4.61
N LYS A 259 -14.05 19.00 -4.19
CA LYS A 259 -15.16 19.48 -5.05
C LYS A 259 -14.64 20.26 -6.25
N GLU A 260 -13.59 21.08 -6.09
CA GLU A 260 -12.94 21.75 -7.21
C GLU A 260 -12.28 20.77 -8.21
N LEU A 261 -11.81 19.60 -7.75
CA LEU A 261 -11.36 18.53 -8.63
C LEU A 261 -12.51 17.90 -9.44
N GLY A 262 -13.75 18.06 -9.00
CA GLY A 262 -14.94 17.52 -9.66
C GLY A 262 -15.65 16.41 -8.88
N PHE A 263 -15.20 16.08 -7.66
CA PHE A 263 -15.93 15.15 -6.80
C PHE A 263 -17.25 15.76 -6.31
N ALA A 264 -18.28 14.93 -6.18
CA ALA A 264 -19.59 15.37 -5.70
C ALA A 264 -19.55 15.80 -4.23
N ASP A 265 -18.87 15.02 -3.41
CA ASP A 265 -18.61 15.33 -1.99
C ASP A 265 -17.52 14.41 -1.42
N VAL A 266 -17.16 14.63 -0.13
CA VAL A 266 -16.17 13.86 0.61
C VAL A 266 -16.81 13.21 1.84
N VAL A 267 -16.56 11.91 2.03
CA VAL A 267 -17.00 11.13 3.19
C VAL A 267 -15.80 10.51 3.89
N GLU A 268 -15.72 10.62 5.22
CA GLU A 268 -14.65 9.99 5.99
C GLU A 268 -14.82 8.45 6.03
N VAL A 269 -13.81 7.70 5.58
CA VAL A 269 -13.78 6.24 5.76
C VAL A 269 -13.68 5.83 7.23
N ALA A 270 -13.31 6.76 8.09
CA ALA A 270 -13.37 6.57 9.53
C ALA A 270 -14.80 6.29 10.06
N ALA A 271 -15.86 6.74 9.36
CA ALA A 271 -17.23 6.35 9.68
C ALA A 271 -17.48 4.86 9.41
N GLY A 272 -16.98 4.34 8.29
CA GLY A 272 -16.98 2.90 8.03
C GLY A 272 -16.08 2.11 8.99
N ALA A 273 -15.02 2.74 9.54
CA ALA A 273 -14.19 2.15 10.58
C ALA A 273 -14.96 2.00 11.91
N ASP A 274 -15.83 2.95 12.25
CA ASP A 274 -16.72 2.82 13.40
C ASP A 274 -17.64 1.59 13.27
N LEU A 275 -18.23 1.38 12.09
CA LEU A 275 -19.07 0.21 11.83
C LEU A 275 -18.28 -1.10 11.89
N CYS A 276 -17.10 -1.13 11.27
CA CYS A 276 -16.19 -2.27 11.35
C CYS A 276 -15.80 -2.60 12.79
N THR A 277 -15.52 -1.59 13.62
CA THR A 277 -15.21 -1.73 15.05
C THR A 277 -16.35 -2.39 15.81
N ILE A 278 -17.58 -1.91 15.63
CA ILE A 278 -18.76 -2.45 16.32
C ILE A 278 -18.99 -3.90 15.91
N GLN A 279 -18.84 -4.20 14.64
CA GLN A 279 -19.00 -5.55 14.12
C GLN A 279 -17.92 -6.50 14.65
N GLU A 280 -16.64 -6.11 14.57
CA GLU A 280 -15.54 -6.93 15.11
C GLU A 280 -15.65 -7.12 16.62
N ALA A 281 -16.17 -6.13 17.37
CA ALA A 281 -16.40 -6.27 18.80
C ALA A 281 -17.51 -7.29 19.12
N LYS A 282 -18.62 -7.26 18.37
CA LYS A 282 -19.69 -8.26 18.50
C LYS A 282 -19.19 -9.65 18.14
N ASP A 283 -18.49 -9.80 17.01
CA ASP A 283 -17.94 -11.08 16.57
C ASP A 283 -16.95 -11.65 17.59
N PHE A 284 -16.09 -10.81 18.19
CA PHE A 284 -15.16 -11.22 19.24
C PHE A 284 -15.89 -11.77 20.46
N LEU A 285 -16.91 -11.07 20.94
CA LEU A 285 -17.71 -11.50 22.10
C LEU A 285 -18.48 -12.81 21.86
N GLU A 286 -18.94 -13.03 20.64
CA GLU A 286 -19.69 -14.22 20.28
C GLU A 286 -18.82 -15.43 19.94
N GLU A 287 -17.60 -15.24 19.48
CA GLU A 287 -16.80 -16.31 18.87
C GLU A 287 -15.54 -16.67 19.67
N VAL A 288 -14.94 -15.73 20.42
CA VAL A 288 -13.66 -15.97 21.12
C VAL A 288 -13.88 -16.20 22.61
N PRO A 289 -13.31 -17.26 23.21
CA PRO A 289 -12.49 -18.32 22.59
C PRO A 289 -13.28 -19.56 22.16
N GLU A 290 -14.60 -19.61 22.36
CA GLU A 290 -15.43 -20.83 22.30
C GLU A 290 -15.52 -21.41 20.89
N LYS A 291 -15.62 -20.58 19.84
CA LYS A 291 -15.74 -21.02 18.46
C LYS A 291 -14.43 -20.92 17.70
N ILE A 292 -13.63 -19.88 17.98
CA ILE A 292 -12.31 -19.64 17.38
C ILE A 292 -11.30 -19.33 18.46
N GLN A 293 -10.05 -19.78 18.27
CA GLN A 293 -9.01 -19.65 19.29
C GLN A 293 -8.61 -18.19 19.57
N PHE A 294 -8.61 -17.36 18.55
CA PHE A 294 -8.29 -15.93 18.59
C PHE A 294 -9.00 -15.24 17.43
N MET A 295 -9.11 -13.93 17.46
CA MET A 295 -9.61 -13.17 16.31
C MET A 295 -8.53 -12.24 15.77
N GLY A 296 -8.25 -12.34 14.47
CA GLY A 296 -7.43 -11.36 13.73
C GLY A 296 -8.32 -10.33 13.05
N THR A 297 -7.94 -9.04 13.11
CA THR A 297 -8.69 -7.95 12.43
C THR A 297 -8.66 -8.09 10.91
N SER A 298 -9.64 -7.54 10.20
CA SER A 298 -9.79 -7.69 8.73
C SER A 298 -9.39 -6.47 7.91
N CYS A 299 -9.24 -5.30 8.51
CA CYS A 299 -9.16 -4.00 7.82
C CYS A 299 -7.96 -3.85 6.86
N CYS A 300 -6.86 -4.57 7.07
CA CYS A 300 -5.68 -4.56 6.19
C CYS A 300 -5.71 -5.74 5.20
N PRO A 301 -5.99 -5.53 3.90
CA PRO A 301 -6.13 -6.62 2.95
C PRO A 301 -4.85 -7.44 2.74
N SER A 302 -3.68 -6.82 2.77
CA SER A 302 -2.40 -7.54 2.64
C SER A 302 -2.11 -8.46 3.82
N TRP A 303 -2.43 -8.03 5.04
CA TRP A 303 -2.34 -8.85 6.24
C TRP A 303 -3.33 -10.02 6.18
N SER A 304 -4.61 -9.73 5.93
CA SER A 304 -5.66 -10.74 5.87
C SER A 304 -5.37 -11.83 4.82
N VAL A 305 -4.92 -11.43 3.62
CA VAL A 305 -4.52 -12.39 2.57
C VAL A 305 -3.32 -13.20 3.01
N MET A 306 -2.26 -12.60 3.55
CA MET A 306 -1.09 -13.33 4.04
C MET A 306 -1.48 -14.35 5.11
N ALA A 307 -2.29 -13.93 6.09
CA ALA A 307 -2.72 -14.80 7.18
C ALA A 307 -3.53 -16.01 6.67
N LYS A 308 -4.48 -15.77 5.76
CA LYS A 308 -5.32 -16.84 5.19
C LYS A 308 -4.54 -17.76 4.25
N THR A 309 -3.56 -17.25 3.52
CA THR A 309 -2.78 -18.03 2.54
C THR A 309 -1.68 -18.86 3.21
N GLU A 310 -0.91 -18.26 4.13
CA GLU A 310 0.20 -18.96 4.80
C GLU A 310 -0.25 -19.83 5.99
N PHE A 311 -1.42 -19.52 6.57
CA PHE A 311 -2.00 -20.23 7.71
C PHE A 311 -3.46 -20.62 7.45
N PRO A 312 -3.75 -21.43 6.41
CA PRO A 312 -5.12 -21.72 5.98
C PRO A 312 -5.97 -22.38 7.07
N GLN A 313 -5.35 -23.12 8.01
CA GLN A 313 -6.05 -23.74 9.14
C GLN A 313 -6.61 -22.72 10.15
N TYR A 314 -6.19 -21.45 10.09
CA TYR A 314 -6.69 -20.34 10.91
C TYR A 314 -7.39 -19.26 10.09
N ALA A 315 -7.79 -19.59 8.85
CA ALA A 315 -8.46 -18.62 7.99
C ALA A 315 -9.78 -18.11 8.60
N ASN A 316 -10.49 -18.98 9.35
CA ASN A 316 -11.70 -18.66 10.08
C ASN A 316 -11.47 -17.77 11.32
N CYS A 317 -10.22 -17.70 11.82
CA CYS A 317 -9.87 -16.80 12.91
C CYS A 317 -9.62 -15.35 12.45
N ILE A 318 -9.57 -15.11 11.14
CA ILE A 318 -9.46 -13.76 10.60
C ILE A 318 -10.86 -13.23 10.34
N SER A 319 -11.20 -12.11 10.99
CA SER A 319 -12.51 -11.48 10.91
C SER A 319 -13.04 -11.40 9.48
N MET A 320 -14.32 -11.65 9.31
CA MET A 320 -15.05 -11.54 8.05
C MET A 320 -15.87 -10.26 7.97
N ALA A 321 -15.75 -9.36 8.95
CA ALA A 321 -16.37 -8.04 8.90
C ALA A 321 -15.94 -7.28 7.65
N LEU A 322 -16.85 -6.53 7.07
CA LEU A 322 -16.54 -5.65 5.95
C LEU A 322 -15.47 -4.64 6.35
N THR A 323 -14.52 -4.38 5.44
CA THR A 323 -13.51 -3.38 5.73
C THR A 323 -14.10 -1.96 5.77
N PRO A 324 -13.47 -1.01 6.47
CA PRO A 324 -13.93 0.38 6.50
C PRO A 324 -14.21 0.99 5.13
N MET A 325 -13.39 0.66 4.14
CA MET A 325 -13.57 1.11 2.75
C MET A 325 -14.90 0.62 2.18
N VAL A 326 -15.22 -0.66 2.37
CA VAL A 326 -16.43 -1.29 1.82
C VAL A 326 -17.67 -0.79 2.55
N PHE A 327 -17.65 -0.70 3.89
CA PHE A 327 -18.74 -0.10 4.65
C PHE A 327 -19.07 1.31 4.15
N THR A 328 -18.04 2.17 4.01
CA THR A 328 -18.25 3.54 3.53
C THR A 328 -18.78 3.56 2.09
N GLY A 329 -18.27 2.72 1.21
CA GLY A 329 -18.78 2.62 -0.16
C GLY A 329 -20.25 2.25 -0.22
N ARG A 330 -20.67 1.24 0.56
CA ARG A 330 -22.08 0.84 0.67
C ARG A 330 -22.96 1.94 1.26
N MET A 331 -22.49 2.64 2.30
CA MET A 331 -23.21 3.77 2.88
C MET A 331 -23.48 4.84 1.82
N ILE A 332 -22.45 5.24 1.07
CA ILE A 332 -22.58 6.25 0.01
C ILE A 332 -23.55 5.79 -1.07
N LYS A 333 -23.38 4.57 -1.59
CA LYS A 333 -24.25 4.05 -2.68
C LYS A 333 -25.70 3.83 -2.23
N LYS A 334 -25.93 3.59 -0.95
CA LYS A 334 -27.28 3.51 -0.39
C LYS A 334 -27.93 4.88 -0.25
N ALA A 335 -27.14 5.91 0.11
CA ALA A 335 -27.62 7.28 0.22
C ALA A 335 -27.85 7.92 -1.17
N ASP A 336 -27.02 7.58 -2.15
CA ASP A 336 -27.10 8.09 -3.53
C ASP A 336 -26.94 6.95 -4.55
N PRO A 337 -28.05 6.21 -4.85
CA PRO A 337 -28.03 5.15 -5.85
C PRO A 337 -27.62 5.68 -7.23
N GLY A 338 -26.71 4.96 -7.92
CA GLY A 338 -26.19 5.36 -9.22
C GLY A 338 -24.96 6.28 -9.19
N CYS A 339 -24.49 6.66 -8.00
CA CYS A 339 -23.20 7.32 -7.85
C CYS A 339 -22.03 6.32 -8.01
N LYS A 340 -20.81 6.86 -8.18
CA LYS A 340 -19.56 6.13 -8.09
C LYS A 340 -18.79 6.55 -6.85
N VAL A 341 -17.99 5.63 -6.32
CA VAL A 341 -17.17 5.84 -5.12
C VAL A 341 -15.70 5.69 -5.47
N ALA A 342 -14.93 6.72 -5.18
CA ALA A 342 -13.47 6.69 -5.27
C ALA A 342 -12.89 6.67 -3.85
N PHE A 343 -12.24 5.58 -3.47
CA PHE A 343 -11.48 5.53 -2.24
C PHE A 343 -10.17 6.31 -2.41
N ILE A 344 -9.93 7.27 -1.52
CA ILE A 344 -8.71 8.08 -1.48
C ILE A 344 -7.90 7.69 -0.26
N GLY A 345 -6.73 7.06 -0.47
CA GLY A 345 -6.00 6.55 0.68
C GLY A 345 -4.53 6.20 0.43
N PRO A 346 -3.82 5.73 1.45
CA PRO A 346 -2.37 5.47 1.35
C PRO A 346 -2.01 4.11 0.75
N CYS A 347 -3.00 3.30 0.33
CA CYS A 347 -2.83 1.85 0.25
C CYS A 347 -2.95 1.31 -1.18
N ALA A 348 -1.85 0.75 -1.73
CA ALA A 348 -1.88 0.05 -3.01
C ALA A 348 -2.74 -1.24 -2.96
N ALA A 349 -2.73 -1.98 -1.83
CA ALA A 349 -3.50 -3.23 -1.70
C ALA A 349 -5.03 -3.00 -1.71
N LYS A 350 -5.51 -1.81 -1.40
CA LYS A 350 -6.93 -1.45 -1.55
C LYS A 350 -7.39 -1.46 -3.01
N LYS A 351 -6.47 -1.23 -3.96
CA LYS A 351 -6.72 -1.39 -5.40
C LYS A 351 -7.08 -2.85 -5.72
N LEU A 352 -6.34 -3.81 -5.15
CA LEU A 352 -6.64 -5.24 -5.32
C LEU A 352 -7.96 -5.62 -4.62
N GLU A 353 -8.22 -5.11 -3.42
CA GLU A 353 -9.47 -5.37 -2.70
C GLU A 353 -10.68 -4.88 -3.48
N ALA A 354 -10.63 -3.66 -4.02
CA ALA A 354 -11.71 -3.09 -4.83
C ALA A 354 -11.96 -3.85 -6.14
N SER A 355 -10.97 -4.60 -6.66
CA SER A 355 -11.13 -5.40 -7.88
C SER A 355 -11.86 -6.73 -7.67
N ARG A 356 -12.01 -7.18 -6.40
CA ARG A 356 -12.69 -8.46 -6.08
C ARG A 356 -14.17 -8.40 -6.45
N ARG A 357 -14.71 -9.51 -6.95
CA ARG A 357 -16.12 -9.61 -7.35
C ARG A 357 -17.11 -9.19 -6.25
N SER A 358 -16.80 -9.51 -5.00
CA SER A 358 -17.63 -9.17 -3.83
C SER A 358 -17.57 -7.71 -3.39
N VAL A 359 -16.65 -6.92 -3.92
CA VAL A 359 -16.37 -5.52 -3.48
C VAL A 359 -16.47 -4.51 -4.61
N ARG A 360 -16.21 -4.92 -5.86
CA ARG A 360 -16.13 -4.01 -7.01
C ARG A 360 -17.41 -3.22 -7.30
N SER A 361 -18.57 -3.69 -6.80
CA SER A 361 -19.83 -2.96 -6.87
C SER A 361 -19.94 -1.85 -5.82
N ASP A 362 -19.15 -1.92 -4.75
CA ASP A 362 -19.20 -0.98 -3.63
C ASP A 362 -18.22 0.17 -3.79
N VAL A 363 -17.04 -0.11 -4.41
CA VAL A 363 -15.97 0.88 -4.63
C VAL A 363 -15.49 0.80 -6.07
N ASP A 364 -15.68 1.88 -6.83
CA ASP A 364 -15.42 1.91 -8.27
C ASP A 364 -13.96 2.26 -8.59
N PHE A 365 -13.34 3.16 -7.80
CA PHE A 365 -11.98 3.63 -8.01
C PHE A 365 -11.20 3.66 -6.71
N VAL A 366 -9.88 3.47 -6.83
CA VAL A 366 -8.96 3.64 -5.70
C VAL A 366 -7.79 4.51 -6.13
N LEU A 367 -7.61 5.64 -5.47
CA LEU A 367 -6.52 6.59 -5.70
C LEU A 367 -5.64 6.71 -4.45
N THR A 368 -4.34 6.86 -4.66
CA THR A 368 -3.40 7.19 -3.60
C THR A 368 -3.35 8.71 -3.36
N PHE A 369 -2.78 9.14 -2.24
CA PHE A 369 -2.59 10.57 -1.98
C PHE A 369 -1.65 11.22 -3.00
N GLU A 370 -0.62 10.48 -3.47
CA GLU A 370 0.27 10.96 -4.53
C GLU A 370 -0.50 11.18 -5.86
N GLU A 371 -1.40 10.26 -6.19
CA GLU A 371 -2.26 10.39 -7.39
C GLU A 371 -3.17 11.62 -7.30
N VAL A 372 -3.79 11.85 -6.13
CA VAL A 372 -4.65 13.03 -5.90
C VAL A 372 -3.84 14.33 -5.89
N MET A 373 -2.59 14.32 -5.38
CA MET A 373 -1.71 15.48 -5.48
C MET A 373 -1.46 15.86 -6.94
N GLY A 374 -1.20 14.87 -7.81
CA GLY A 374 -1.08 15.10 -9.24
C GLY A 374 -2.35 15.69 -9.88
N MET A 375 -3.55 15.34 -9.37
CA MET A 375 -4.80 15.94 -9.84
C MET A 375 -4.91 17.42 -9.43
N PHE A 376 -4.51 17.80 -8.20
CA PHE A 376 -4.46 19.19 -7.75
C PHE A 376 -3.51 20.03 -8.61
N GLU A 377 -2.30 19.51 -8.85
CA GLU A 377 -1.30 20.16 -9.71
C GLU A 377 -1.78 20.33 -11.16
N ALA A 378 -2.45 19.31 -11.71
CA ALA A 378 -2.98 19.36 -13.07
C ALA A 378 -4.01 20.47 -13.27
N LYS A 379 -4.84 20.72 -12.26
CA LYS A 379 -5.83 21.82 -12.25
C LYS A 379 -5.27 23.15 -11.79
N GLY A 380 -4.04 23.20 -11.28
CA GLY A 380 -3.45 24.42 -10.73
C GLY A 380 -4.17 24.94 -9.49
N ILE A 381 -4.73 24.03 -8.67
CA ILE A 381 -5.47 24.40 -7.46
C ILE A 381 -4.48 24.87 -6.39
N SER A 382 -4.57 26.14 -6.00
CA SER A 382 -3.81 26.72 -4.91
C SER A 382 -4.56 26.54 -3.59
N PHE A 383 -3.95 25.82 -2.63
CA PHE A 383 -4.57 25.59 -1.33
C PHE A 383 -4.75 26.86 -0.48
N ASP A 384 -4.06 27.95 -0.83
CA ASP A 384 -4.24 29.25 -0.17
C ASP A 384 -5.58 29.90 -0.54
N ASP A 385 -6.06 29.66 -1.75
CA ASP A 385 -7.27 30.25 -2.29
C ASP A 385 -8.55 29.48 -1.90
N ILE A 386 -8.40 28.22 -1.43
CA ILE A 386 -9.53 27.40 -0.99
C ILE A 386 -10.12 27.96 0.31
N LYS A 387 -11.38 28.32 0.26
CA LYS A 387 -12.14 28.69 1.47
C LYS A 387 -12.47 27.46 2.28
N ALA A 388 -12.47 27.60 3.60
CA ALA A 388 -12.96 26.54 4.47
C ALA A 388 -14.48 26.37 4.28
N GLY A 389 -14.90 25.13 4.04
CA GLY A 389 -16.30 24.73 3.97
C GLY A 389 -16.76 24.07 5.25
N ASP A 390 -17.84 23.28 5.15
CA ASP A 390 -18.34 22.49 6.27
C ASP A 390 -17.31 21.42 6.69
N PRO A 391 -17.11 21.22 7.99
CA PRO A 391 -16.22 20.20 8.49
C PRO A 391 -16.69 18.78 8.13
N LEU A 392 -15.73 17.84 8.13
CA LEU A 392 -16.05 16.42 8.03
C LEU A 392 -16.46 15.90 9.42
N HIS A 393 -17.74 15.54 9.60
CA HIS A 393 -18.31 15.20 10.92
C HIS A 393 -18.83 13.76 11.02
N HIS A 394 -18.29 12.87 10.18
CA HIS A 394 -18.91 11.56 10.03
C HIS A 394 -18.35 10.47 10.97
N ALA A 395 -17.26 10.72 11.70
CA ALA A 395 -16.53 9.66 12.36
C ALA A 395 -16.13 9.97 13.81
N SER A 396 -15.97 8.90 14.59
CA SER A 396 -15.44 8.95 15.95
C SER A 396 -13.92 9.16 16.00
N GLY A 397 -13.43 9.48 17.20
CA GLY A 397 -11.99 9.47 17.49
C GLY A 397 -11.36 8.09 17.30
N ASP A 398 -12.07 7.02 17.64
CA ASP A 398 -11.62 5.65 17.42
C ASP A 398 -11.49 5.33 15.94
N GLY A 399 -12.50 5.64 15.12
CA GLY A 399 -12.47 5.44 13.67
C GLY A 399 -11.36 6.23 12.98
N ARG A 400 -11.13 7.49 13.37
CA ARG A 400 -10.03 8.32 12.87
C ARG A 400 -8.66 7.75 13.23
N ASN A 401 -8.53 7.01 14.34
CA ASN A 401 -7.28 6.41 14.79
C ASN A 401 -6.91 5.10 14.06
N PHE A 402 -7.77 4.52 13.24
CA PHE A 402 -7.50 3.29 12.47
C PHE A 402 -6.25 3.38 11.59
N ALA A 403 -5.85 4.58 11.22
CA ALA A 403 -4.68 4.79 10.38
C ALA A 403 -3.32 4.48 11.04
N VAL A 404 -3.28 4.35 12.36
CA VAL A 404 -2.05 4.12 13.14
C VAL A 404 -2.03 2.70 13.68
N ALA A 405 -0.86 2.06 13.73
CA ALA A 405 -0.71 0.73 14.32
C ALA A 405 -1.17 0.71 15.77
N GLY A 406 -1.95 -0.31 16.16
CA GLY A 406 -2.64 -0.40 17.45
C GLY A 406 -3.99 0.33 17.48
N GLY A 407 -4.29 1.14 16.47
CA GLY A 407 -5.52 1.94 16.44
C GLY A 407 -6.79 1.11 16.28
N VAL A 408 -6.74 0.07 15.47
CA VAL A 408 -7.87 -0.84 15.23
C VAL A 408 -8.17 -1.65 16.48
N ALA A 409 -7.15 -2.31 17.04
CA ALA A 409 -7.31 -3.12 18.24
C ALA A 409 -7.83 -2.30 19.42
N ASN A 410 -7.28 -1.09 19.62
CA ASN A 410 -7.77 -0.19 20.67
C ASN A 410 -9.24 0.19 20.48
N ALA A 411 -9.67 0.46 19.24
CA ALA A 411 -11.07 0.79 18.95
C ALA A 411 -11.98 -0.40 19.26
N VAL A 412 -11.61 -1.61 18.84
CA VAL A 412 -12.38 -2.84 19.10
C VAL A 412 -12.46 -3.13 20.59
N VAL A 413 -11.34 -3.02 21.33
CA VAL A 413 -11.33 -3.18 22.80
C VAL A 413 -12.22 -2.16 23.49
N ASN A 414 -12.16 -0.88 23.07
CA ASN A 414 -13.05 0.15 23.62
C ASN A 414 -14.52 -0.20 23.38
N ALA A 415 -14.87 -0.70 22.20
CA ALA A 415 -16.24 -1.10 21.89
C ALA A 415 -16.66 -2.34 22.70
N ILE A 416 -15.80 -3.35 22.87
CA ILE A 416 -16.05 -4.52 23.70
C ILE A 416 -16.36 -4.09 25.14
N HIS A 417 -15.53 -3.26 25.76
CA HIS A 417 -15.73 -2.79 27.14
C HIS A 417 -16.99 -1.93 27.32
N GLN A 418 -17.50 -1.31 26.23
CA GLN A 418 -18.77 -0.59 26.28
C GLN A 418 -19.98 -1.52 26.14
N ILE A 419 -19.82 -2.68 25.49
CA ILE A 419 -20.86 -3.70 25.36
C ILE A 419 -20.85 -4.62 26.58
N ASP A 420 -19.68 -5.08 27.00
CA ASP A 420 -19.43 -5.98 28.14
C ASP A 420 -18.23 -5.45 28.95
N PRO A 421 -18.49 -4.65 30.00
CA PRO A 421 -17.43 -4.04 30.82
C PRO A 421 -16.54 -5.02 31.58
N ASP A 422 -17.03 -6.23 31.85
CA ASP A 422 -16.32 -7.25 32.62
C ASP A 422 -15.46 -8.15 31.73
N ARG A 423 -15.56 -8.02 30.41
CA ARG A 423 -14.80 -8.84 29.47
C ARG A 423 -13.34 -8.41 29.40
N GLU A 424 -12.42 -9.28 29.84
CA GLU A 424 -10.99 -9.08 29.61
C GLU A 424 -10.62 -9.39 28.16
N VAL A 425 -9.85 -8.49 27.55
CA VAL A 425 -9.35 -8.61 26.18
C VAL A 425 -7.84 -8.43 26.14
N ASN A 426 -7.15 -9.47 25.76
CA ASN A 426 -5.70 -9.40 25.50
C ASN A 426 -5.45 -9.09 24.03
N VAL A 427 -4.50 -8.20 23.76
CA VAL A 427 -4.20 -7.71 22.42
C VAL A 427 -2.73 -7.93 22.05
N VAL A 428 -2.52 -8.30 20.79
CA VAL A 428 -1.17 -8.27 20.19
C VAL A 428 -1.27 -7.55 18.84
N CYS A 429 -0.39 -6.58 18.64
CA CYS A 429 -0.30 -5.81 17.39
C CYS A 429 1.02 -6.11 16.68
N ALA A 430 0.98 -6.32 15.37
CA ALA A 430 2.13 -6.51 14.52
C ALA A 430 2.10 -5.55 13.33
N GLN A 431 3.27 -5.02 12.96
CA GLN A 431 3.42 -4.08 11.84
C GLN A 431 4.55 -4.50 10.91
N GLY A 432 4.25 -4.60 9.62
CA GLY A 432 5.09 -5.28 8.65
C GLY A 432 4.78 -6.79 8.58
N LEU A 433 4.71 -7.33 7.35
CA LEU A 433 4.28 -8.72 7.13
C LEU A 433 5.18 -9.76 7.80
N ASP A 434 6.47 -9.47 8.00
CA ASP A 434 7.38 -10.38 8.72
C ASP A 434 7.02 -10.49 10.21
N GLU A 435 6.63 -9.37 10.86
CA GLU A 435 6.15 -9.38 12.24
C GLU A 435 4.78 -10.04 12.34
N CYS A 436 3.89 -9.75 11.39
CA CYS A 436 2.59 -10.41 11.29
C CYS A 436 2.73 -11.93 11.16
N ARG A 437 3.67 -12.41 10.36
CA ARG A 437 3.96 -13.84 10.21
C ARG A 437 4.45 -14.45 11.53
N LYS A 438 5.34 -13.77 12.25
CA LYS A 438 5.79 -14.22 13.58
C LYS A 438 4.62 -14.29 14.56
N MET A 439 3.75 -13.29 14.57
CA MET A 439 2.53 -13.27 15.38
C MET A 439 1.67 -14.50 15.10
N MET A 440 1.41 -14.85 13.82
CA MET A 440 0.68 -16.04 13.44
C MET A 440 1.38 -17.35 13.83
N GLN A 441 2.72 -17.41 13.77
CA GLN A 441 3.49 -18.57 14.24
C GLN A 441 3.33 -18.77 15.75
N MET A 442 3.28 -17.69 16.52
CA MET A 442 3.04 -17.74 17.96
C MET A 442 1.59 -18.12 18.27
N ALA A 443 0.62 -17.62 17.51
CA ALA A 443 -0.78 -18.05 17.58
C ALA A 443 -0.93 -19.56 17.28
N LYS A 444 -0.25 -20.05 16.22
CA LYS A 444 -0.18 -21.50 15.91
C LYS A 444 0.42 -22.33 17.06
N ALA A 445 1.34 -21.76 17.83
CA ALA A 445 1.91 -22.41 19.02
C ALA A 445 0.99 -22.31 20.27
N GLY A 446 -0.25 -21.79 20.13
CA GLY A 446 -1.22 -21.69 21.22
C GLY A 446 -1.00 -20.56 22.21
N LYS A 447 -0.09 -19.59 21.90
CA LYS A 447 0.24 -18.51 22.83
C LYS A 447 -0.81 -17.41 22.90
N TYR A 448 -1.69 -17.32 21.90
CA TYR A 448 -2.65 -16.23 21.76
C TYR A 448 -4.11 -16.71 21.79
N ASN A 449 -4.39 -17.78 22.53
CA ASN A 449 -5.78 -18.22 22.74
C ASN A 449 -6.54 -17.15 23.54
N GLY A 450 -7.71 -16.72 23.06
CA GLY A 450 -8.52 -15.67 23.68
C GLY A 450 -8.08 -14.22 23.32
N TYR A 451 -7.13 -14.06 22.39
CA TYR A 451 -6.57 -12.75 22.04
C TYR A 451 -7.24 -12.12 20.82
N LEU A 452 -7.20 -10.80 20.77
CA LEU A 452 -7.41 -10.00 19.56
C LEU A 452 -6.06 -9.69 18.91
N LEU A 453 -5.89 -10.04 17.64
CA LEU A 453 -4.65 -9.84 16.89
C LEU A 453 -4.83 -8.74 15.84
N GLU A 454 -4.08 -7.65 15.94
CA GLU A 454 -4.02 -6.65 14.89
C GLU A 454 -2.80 -6.87 14.01
N GLY A 455 -3.02 -7.07 12.71
CA GLY A 455 -1.95 -7.14 11.71
C GLY A 455 -2.02 -5.99 10.73
N MET A 456 -0.91 -5.24 10.59
CA MET A 456 -0.75 -4.18 9.59
C MET A 456 0.44 -4.48 8.69
N ALA A 457 0.22 -4.52 7.37
CA ALA A 457 1.30 -4.78 6.40
C ALA A 457 2.33 -3.65 6.31
N CYS A 458 1.96 -2.44 6.71
CA CYS A 458 2.82 -1.26 6.64
C CYS A 458 3.40 -0.91 8.01
N PRO A 459 4.69 -0.51 8.09
CA PRO A 459 5.27 0.03 9.32
C PRO A 459 4.55 1.30 9.76
N GLY A 460 4.15 1.35 11.04
CA GLY A 460 3.38 2.45 11.60
C GLY A 460 1.88 2.40 11.32
N GLY A 461 1.39 1.39 10.60
CA GLY A 461 0.01 1.29 10.13
C GLY A 461 -0.20 1.96 8.77
N CYS A 462 -1.43 2.39 8.46
CA CYS A 462 -1.78 3.00 7.18
C CYS A 462 -1.04 4.32 6.90
N VAL A 463 -0.63 5.07 7.94
CA VAL A 463 0.25 6.26 7.80
C VAL A 463 1.61 5.94 7.18
N GLY A 464 1.98 4.66 7.12
CA GLY A 464 3.14 4.13 6.42
C GLY A 464 2.80 3.46 5.09
N GLY A 465 1.63 3.64 4.51
CA GLY A 465 1.20 3.06 3.24
C GLY A 465 2.02 3.51 2.03
N ALA A 466 1.97 2.76 0.93
CA ALA A 466 2.81 3.01 -0.25
C ALA A 466 2.49 4.33 -0.97
N GLY A 467 1.26 4.83 -0.84
CA GLY A 467 0.81 6.07 -1.47
C GLY A 467 0.79 7.29 -0.54
N THR A 468 1.52 7.26 0.59
CA THR A 468 1.67 8.42 1.47
C THR A 468 2.73 9.39 0.97
N ILE A 469 2.50 10.68 1.20
CA ILE A 469 3.42 11.78 0.83
C ILE A 469 4.33 12.12 2.01
N GLN A 470 3.78 12.17 3.24
CA GLN A 470 4.49 12.65 4.42
C GLN A 470 5.20 11.52 5.20
N PRO A 471 6.24 11.86 6.00
CA PRO A 471 6.90 10.90 6.89
C PRO A 471 5.94 10.29 7.90
N ILE A 472 6.14 8.99 8.22
CA ILE A 472 5.28 8.21 9.11
C ILE A 472 5.03 8.91 10.45
N LYS A 473 6.09 9.41 11.11
CA LYS A 473 5.98 10.07 12.42
C LYS A 473 5.12 11.33 12.37
N LYS A 474 5.27 12.14 11.32
CA LYS A 474 4.48 13.35 11.11
C LYS A 474 3.02 13.01 10.84
N SER A 475 2.77 12.04 9.96
CA SER A 475 1.41 11.57 9.66
C SER A 475 0.71 11.00 10.89
N ALA A 476 1.40 10.21 11.72
CA ALA A 476 0.85 9.67 12.96
C ALA A 476 0.49 10.78 13.97
N ALA A 477 1.33 11.81 14.09
CA ALA A 477 1.04 12.97 14.95
C ALA A 477 -0.20 13.74 14.47
N ASN A 478 -0.34 13.94 13.16
CA ASN A 478 -1.52 14.59 12.57
C ASN A 478 -2.80 13.78 12.81
N VAL A 479 -2.74 12.45 12.67
CA VAL A 479 -3.88 11.56 12.98
C VAL A 479 -4.25 11.66 14.46
N ALA A 480 -3.27 11.67 15.37
CA ALA A 480 -3.54 11.82 16.80
C ALA A 480 -4.19 13.16 17.17
N MET A 481 -3.85 14.24 16.46
CA MET A 481 -4.54 15.52 16.60
C MET A 481 -5.97 15.46 16.05
N ASN A 482 -6.18 14.88 14.87
CA ASN A 482 -7.49 14.76 14.25
C ASN A 482 -8.44 13.85 15.05
N LYS A 483 -7.92 12.81 15.72
CA LYS A 483 -8.65 11.99 16.67
C LYS A 483 -9.27 12.84 17.78
N LYS A 484 -8.51 13.78 18.37
CA LYS A 484 -8.98 14.65 19.46
C LYS A 484 -10.07 15.62 19.02
N ASN A 485 -10.10 15.97 17.74
CA ASN A 485 -11.08 16.88 17.13
C ASN A 485 -12.31 16.14 16.59
N ALA A 486 -12.46 14.84 16.87
CA ALA A 486 -13.63 14.09 16.48
C ALA A 486 -14.88 14.56 17.25
N PRO A 487 -16.09 14.53 16.61
CA PRO A 487 -17.33 14.94 17.26
C PRO A 487 -17.70 14.07 18.47
N PHE A 488 -17.26 12.83 18.48
CA PHE A 488 -17.41 11.88 19.58
C PHE A 488 -16.20 10.95 19.70
N PRO A 489 -15.85 10.47 20.90
CA PRO A 489 -14.62 9.71 21.11
C PRO A 489 -14.69 8.26 20.60
N SER A 490 -15.85 7.59 20.71
CA SER A 490 -15.97 6.15 20.51
C SER A 490 -16.85 5.76 19.32
N ALA A 491 -16.48 4.65 18.66
CA ALA A 491 -17.21 4.05 17.55
C ALA A 491 -18.67 3.72 17.90
N THR A 492 -18.97 3.29 19.13
CA THR A 492 -20.32 2.94 19.58
C THR A 492 -21.28 4.14 19.67
N GLN A 493 -20.74 5.36 19.63
CA GLN A 493 -21.51 6.61 19.59
C GLN A 493 -21.81 7.07 18.17
N SER A 494 -21.34 6.36 17.16
CA SER A 494 -21.58 6.68 15.76
C SER A 494 -23.08 6.72 15.44
N GLU A 495 -23.50 7.77 14.73
CA GLU A 495 -24.86 7.92 14.23
C GLU A 495 -25.23 6.82 13.22
N TYR A 496 -24.23 6.22 12.56
CA TYR A 496 -24.40 5.20 11.53
C TYR A 496 -24.55 3.78 12.07
N LYS A 497 -24.42 3.55 13.39
CA LYS A 497 -24.46 2.21 13.99
C LYS A 497 -25.71 1.38 13.63
N GLN A 498 -26.85 2.03 13.43
CA GLN A 498 -28.09 1.37 13.02
C GLN A 498 -28.07 0.87 11.57
N MET A 499 -27.09 1.33 10.77
CA MET A 499 -26.96 0.90 9.37
C MET A 499 -26.26 -0.45 9.22
N ILE A 500 -25.61 -0.97 10.27
CA ILE A 500 -24.84 -2.23 10.20
C ILE A 500 -25.70 -3.36 9.66
N ASP A 501 -26.87 -3.58 10.25
CA ASP A 501 -27.77 -4.68 9.87
C ASP A 501 -28.27 -4.58 8.42
N PHE A 502 -28.30 -3.38 7.85
CA PHE A 502 -28.72 -3.12 6.47
C PHE A 502 -27.57 -3.17 5.45
N LEU A 503 -26.32 -3.08 5.91
CA LEU A 503 -25.13 -3.07 5.06
C LEU A 503 -24.47 -4.44 4.98
N GLU A 504 -24.75 -5.34 5.93
CA GLU A 504 -24.26 -6.70 5.95
C GLU A 504 -25.25 -7.67 5.30
N GLU A 505 -25.13 -7.90 4.00
CA GLU A 505 -25.46 -9.22 3.47
C GLU A 505 -24.21 -10.08 3.65
N ARG A 506 -24.13 -10.83 4.74
CA ARG A 506 -23.11 -11.85 4.89
C ARG A 506 -23.43 -13.00 3.93
N PRO A 507 -22.53 -13.41 3.03
CA PRO A 507 -22.64 -14.74 2.43
C PRO A 507 -22.67 -15.75 3.58
N GLU A 508 -23.68 -16.62 3.61
CA GLU A 508 -23.80 -17.67 4.62
C GLU A 508 -22.45 -18.32 4.89
N LYS A 509 -22.11 -18.57 6.17
CA LYS A 509 -20.84 -19.13 6.66
C LYS A 509 -20.55 -20.57 6.19
N THR A 510 -20.96 -20.96 4.99
CA THR A 510 -20.80 -22.29 4.38
C THR A 510 -19.73 -22.35 3.29
N LEU A 511 -18.65 -21.59 3.42
CA LEU A 511 -17.46 -21.86 2.63
C LEU A 511 -16.51 -22.74 3.46
N THR A 512 -16.73 -24.05 3.40
CA THR A 512 -15.73 -25.05 3.75
C THR A 512 -14.47 -24.80 2.88
N ALA A 513 -13.30 -25.17 3.39
CA ALA A 513 -12.00 -24.99 2.70
C ALA A 513 -11.95 -25.62 1.28
N GLU A 514 -12.92 -26.43 0.90
CA GLU A 514 -13.09 -27.03 -0.43
C GLU A 514 -13.73 -26.05 -1.45
N ALA A 515 -14.62 -25.15 -1.02
CA ALA A 515 -15.23 -24.17 -1.90
C ALA A 515 -14.22 -23.06 -2.31
N ALA A 516 -13.29 -22.69 -1.43
CA ALA A 516 -12.21 -21.75 -1.76
C ALA A 516 -11.26 -22.29 -2.85
N LYS A 517 -11.08 -23.61 -2.93
CA LYS A 517 -10.24 -24.27 -3.95
C LYS A 517 -10.95 -24.47 -5.29
N SER A 518 -12.27 -24.49 -5.32
CA SER A 518 -13.04 -24.66 -6.57
C SER A 518 -13.22 -23.35 -7.34
N GLU A 519 -13.21 -22.20 -6.65
CA GLU A 519 -13.30 -20.89 -7.29
C GLU A 519 -11.97 -20.45 -7.93
N GLU A 520 -10.82 -20.89 -7.41
CA GLU A 520 -9.50 -20.65 -8.02
C GLU A 520 -9.19 -21.48 -9.26
N LYS A 521 -9.95 -22.55 -9.53
CA LYS A 521 -9.72 -23.43 -10.69
C LYS A 521 -10.62 -23.15 -11.90
N SER A 522 -11.51 -22.19 -11.82
CA SER A 522 -12.42 -21.81 -12.91
C SER A 522 -12.13 -20.45 -13.56
N GLU A 523 -10.92 -19.92 -13.33
CA GLU A 523 -10.37 -18.74 -14.04
C GLU A 523 -9.17 -19.10 -14.91
#